data_a72b92e806c5516d96835ecf190c0441
#
_entry.id   a72b92e806c5516d96835ecf190c0441
#
_cell.length_a   1.000
_cell.length_b   1.000
_cell.length_c   1.000
_cell.angle_alpha   90.00
_cell.angle_beta   90.00
_cell.angle_gamma   90.00
#
_symmetry.space_group_name_H-M   'P 1'
#
loop_
_entity.id
_entity.type
_entity.pdbx_description
1 polymer ?
#
loop_
_entity_poly.entity_id
_entity_poly.type
_entity_poly.pdbx_seq_one_letter_code
_entity_poly.pdbx_strand_id
1 'polypeptide(L)'
;MLVIRQITKLFVLILTSTALALVGIIPATAQQITGTPGSPSATTTIDGNSIPNPPPAFGGEINLNAKNSKPWWPPNIVPPKGAPNILLIMTDDQGYGISGTFGGVIPTPTMDRIAKMGLRYTEFHSTALCSPSRAAIITGRNHHSVGFGVIAEQATGYPGYDAIIGVDNATIGEILKDNGYATSWFGKSHNTPDYQYSTAGPFGQWPTGMG
;
A
#
# COMPACT_ATOMS: atom_id res chain seq x y z
N MET A 1 -16.60 -34.01 -52.84
CA MET A 1 -16.59 -34.16 -51.36
C MET A 1 -15.45 -33.42 -50.64
N LEU A 2 -14.30 -33.22 -51.26
CA LEU A 2 -13.14 -32.55 -50.66
C LEU A 2 -13.31 -31.03 -50.53
N VAL A 3 -13.94 -30.35 -51.52
CA VAL A 3 -14.13 -28.89 -51.56
C VAL A 3 -15.10 -28.40 -50.48
N ILE A 4 -16.16 -29.15 -50.20
CA ILE A 4 -17.17 -28.79 -49.18
C ILE A 4 -16.55 -28.84 -47.77
N ARG A 5 -15.63 -29.78 -47.49
CA ARG A 5 -14.92 -29.87 -46.20
C ARG A 5 -13.97 -28.71 -45.97
N GLN A 6 -13.38 -28.17 -46.98
CA GLN A 6 -12.48 -27.01 -46.87
C GLN A 6 -13.27 -25.71 -46.58
N ILE A 7 -14.42 -25.53 -47.21
CA ILE A 7 -15.28 -24.34 -46.99
C ILE A 7 -15.85 -24.36 -45.57
N THR A 8 -16.26 -25.52 -45.05
CA THR A 8 -16.78 -25.64 -43.67
C THR A 8 -15.69 -25.35 -42.62
N LYS A 9 -14.45 -25.79 -42.87
CA LYS A 9 -13.33 -25.46 -41.95
C LYS A 9 -12.97 -23.98 -41.98
N LEU A 10 -13.04 -23.32 -43.12
CA LEU A 10 -12.78 -21.89 -43.26
C LEU A 10 -13.89 -21.05 -42.56
N PHE A 11 -15.16 -21.45 -42.69
CA PHE A 11 -16.27 -20.80 -42.01
C PHE A 11 -16.22 -20.96 -40.46
N VAL A 12 -15.84 -22.13 -39.97
CA VAL A 12 -15.65 -22.38 -38.53
C VAL A 12 -14.48 -21.56 -38.00
N LEU A 13 -13.38 -21.43 -38.75
CA LEU A 13 -12.21 -20.64 -38.34
C LEU A 13 -12.51 -19.13 -38.29
N ILE A 14 -13.32 -18.63 -39.24
CA ILE A 14 -13.74 -17.22 -39.26
C ILE A 14 -14.75 -16.92 -38.14
N LEU A 15 -15.69 -17.83 -37.84
CA LEU A 15 -16.62 -17.65 -36.73
C LEU A 15 -15.92 -17.71 -35.35
N THR A 16 -14.89 -18.55 -35.19
CA THR A 16 -14.14 -18.62 -33.94
C THR A 16 -13.21 -17.41 -33.72
N SER A 17 -12.64 -16.85 -34.79
CA SER A 17 -11.83 -15.65 -34.70
C SER A 17 -12.66 -14.38 -34.42
N THR A 18 -13.88 -14.27 -34.97
CA THR A 18 -14.80 -13.16 -34.64
C THR A 18 -15.41 -13.30 -33.26
N ALA A 19 -15.65 -14.51 -32.74
CA ALA A 19 -16.10 -14.72 -31.35
C ALA A 19 -14.99 -14.39 -30.33
N LEU A 20 -13.72 -14.63 -30.66
CA LEU A 20 -12.60 -14.29 -29.78
C LEU A 20 -12.31 -12.77 -29.74
N ALA A 21 -12.67 -12.04 -30.79
CA ALA A 21 -12.52 -10.58 -30.86
C ALA A 21 -13.63 -9.81 -30.10
N LEU A 22 -14.73 -10.49 -29.72
CA LEU A 22 -15.83 -9.89 -28.93
C LEU A 22 -15.70 -10.15 -27.42
N VAL A 23 -14.73 -10.94 -26.96
CA VAL A 23 -14.45 -11.12 -25.54
C VAL A 23 -13.42 -10.09 -25.11
N GLY A 24 -13.89 -8.95 -24.61
CA GLY A 24 -13.10 -8.13 -23.71
C GLY A 24 -12.61 -6.79 -24.18
N ILE A 25 -13.46 -5.95 -24.73
CA ILE A 25 -13.38 -4.53 -24.40
C ILE A 25 -14.30 -4.35 -23.19
N ILE A 26 -13.85 -4.77 -22.01
CA ILE A 26 -14.35 -4.17 -20.77
C ILE A 26 -13.90 -2.70 -20.90
N PRO A 27 -14.83 -1.73 -21.03
CA PRO A 27 -14.41 -0.34 -20.99
C PRO A 27 -13.69 -0.19 -19.64
N ALA A 28 -12.40 0.19 -19.68
CA ALA A 28 -11.75 0.70 -18.49
C ALA A 28 -12.68 1.80 -17.98
N THR A 29 -13.38 1.57 -16.88
CA THR A 29 -14.23 2.59 -16.28
C THR A 29 -13.29 3.73 -15.95
N ALA A 30 -13.32 4.78 -16.76
CA ALA A 30 -12.53 5.97 -16.53
C ALA A 30 -12.86 6.42 -15.10
N GLN A 31 -11.83 6.61 -14.28
CA GLN A 31 -12.00 7.08 -12.90
C GLN A 31 -12.85 8.35 -12.96
N GLN A 32 -14.04 8.29 -12.37
CA GLN A 32 -14.97 9.42 -12.43
C GLN A 32 -14.50 10.49 -11.44
N ILE A 33 -14.17 11.67 -11.97
CA ILE A 33 -13.87 12.85 -11.14
C ILE A 33 -15.20 13.45 -10.67
N THR A 34 -15.33 13.64 -9.37
CA THR A 34 -16.46 14.34 -8.73
C THR A 34 -15.99 15.66 -8.14
N GLY A 35 -16.90 16.60 -7.88
CA GLY A 35 -16.57 17.98 -7.48
C GLY A 35 -16.18 18.85 -8.67
N THR A 36 -15.60 20.02 -8.40
CA THR A 36 -15.17 20.98 -9.44
C THR A 36 -13.75 20.61 -9.90
N PRO A 37 -13.53 20.22 -11.15
CA PRO A 37 -12.18 19.92 -11.65
C PRO A 37 -11.21 21.08 -11.44
N GLY A 38 -10.00 20.78 -10.98
CA GLY A 38 -8.96 21.80 -10.72
C GLY A 38 -9.13 22.56 -9.40
N SER A 39 -10.11 22.22 -8.57
CA SER A 39 -10.31 22.79 -7.23
C SER A 39 -9.95 21.81 -6.12
N PRO A 40 -9.73 22.29 -4.87
CA PRO A 40 -9.48 21.40 -3.73
C PRO A 40 -10.60 20.41 -3.41
N SER A 41 -11.81 20.62 -3.94
CA SER A 41 -12.97 19.74 -3.75
C SER A 41 -13.06 18.61 -4.78
N ALA A 42 -12.21 18.61 -5.80
CA ALA A 42 -12.20 17.53 -6.79
C ALA A 42 -11.70 16.23 -6.17
N THR A 43 -12.45 15.13 -6.38
CA THR A 43 -12.06 13.79 -5.91
C THR A 43 -12.17 12.77 -7.02
N THR A 44 -11.34 11.74 -6.95
CA THR A 44 -11.39 10.55 -7.81
C THR A 44 -11.49 9.32 -6.92
N THR A 45 -12.55 8.54 -7.10
CA THR A 45 -12.72 7.28 -6.37
C THR A 45 -11.98 6.15 -7.08
N ILE A 46 -11.17 5.39 -6.35
CA ILE A 46 -10.49 4.19 -6.84
C ILE A 46 -11.40 2.99 -6.63
N ASP A 47 -11.44 2.06 -7.59
CA ASP A 47 -12.19 0.80 -7.48
C ASP A 47 -11.49 -0.25 -6.61
N GLY A 48 -10.21 -0.03 -6.29
CA GLY A 48 -9.39 -0.95 -5.49
C GLY A 48 -8.87 -2.19 -6.24
N ASN A 49 -9.20 -2.33 -7.53
CA ASN A 49 -8.77 -3.47 -8.35
C ASN A 49 -7.62 -3.13 -9.29
N SER A 50 -7.25 -1.87 -9.37
CA SER A 50 -6.24 -1.35 -10.30
C SER A 50 -5.20 -0.52 -9.55
N ILE A 51 -3.97 -0.50 -10.07
CA ILE A 51 -2.96 0.45 -9.61
C ILE A 51 -3.46 1.86 -9.93
N PRO A 52 -3.34 2.83 -9.02
CA PRO A 52 -3.72 4.22 -9.28
C PRO A 52 -3.02 4.77 -10.52
N ASN A 53 -3.73 5.55 -11.31
CA ASN A 53 -3.09 6.27 -12.40
C ASN A 53 -2.06 7.27 -11.86
N PRO A 54 -0.98 7.52 -12.60
CA PRO A 54 -0.05 8.59 -12.23
C PRO A 54 -0.79 9.92 -12.01
N PRO A 55 -0.31 10.77 -11.10
CA PRO A 55 -0.90 12.09 -10.91
C PRO A 55 -1.03 12.82 -12.25
N PRO A 56 -2.17 13.47 -12.55
CA PRO A 56 -2.33 14.21 -13.80
C PRO A 56 -1.34 15.38 -13.85
N ALA A 57 -0.97 15.78 -15.07
CA ALA A 57 -0.14 16.95 -15.27
C ALA A 57 -0.84 18.20 -14.70
N PHE A 58 -0.05 19.18 -14.28
CA PHE A 58 -0.58 20.47 -13.81
C PHE A 58 -1.46 21.11 -14.88
N GLY A 59 -2.72 21.32 -14.57
CA GLY A 59 -3.73 21.86 -15.49
C GLY A 59 -3.99 23.37 -15.35
N GLY A 60 -3.17 24.07 -14.55
CA GLY A 60 -3.27 25.51 -14.33
C GLY A 60 -2.38 26.32 -15.28
N GLU A 61 -2.18 27.57 -14.94
CA GLU A 61 -1.34 28.52 -15.70
C GLU A 61 -0.41 29.26 -14.73
N ILE A 62 0.89 29.19 -14.99
CA ILE A 62 1.91 29.88 -14.18
C ILE A 62 2.44 31.07 -14.96
N ASN A 63 2.27 32.28 -14.42
CA ASN A 63 2.77 33.51 -14.95
C ASN A 63 3.74 34.18 -13.98
N LEU A 64 4.66 34.97 -14.49
CA LEU A 64 5.59 35.78 -13.65
C LEU A 64 4.85 36.70 -12.70
N ASN A 65 3.66 37.21 -13.11
CA ASN A 65 2.79 37.92 -12.21
C ASN A 65 1.72 36.98 -11.65
N ALA A 66 1.76 36.78 -10.33
CA ALA A 66 0.85 35.83 -9.63
C ALA A 66 -0.64 36.15 -9.88
N LYS A 67 -1.02 37.43 -10.11
CA LYS A 67 -2.40 37.80 -10.41
C LYS A 67 -2.93 37.25 -11.74
N ASN A 68 -2.03 36.90 -12.65
CA ASN A 68 -2.36 36.33 -13.95
C ASN A 68 -2.25 34.81 -13.96
N SER A 69 -1.81 34.21 -12.86
CA SER A 69 -1.71 32.75 -12.70
C SER A 69 -3.07 32.16 -12.38
N LYS A 70 -3.32 30.94 -12.87
CA LYS A 70 -4.53 30.16 -12.58
C LYS A 70 -4.15 28.94 -11.72
N PRO A 71 -4.60 28.89 -10.48
CA PRO A 71 -4.34 27.74 -9.62
C PRO A 71 -5.07 26.50 -10.14
N TRP A 72 -4.51 25.34 -9.85
CA TRP A 72 -5.12 24.06 -10.18
C TRP A 72 -4.69 23.00 -9.17
N TRP A 73 -5.64 22.20 -8.73
CA TRP A 73 -5.42 21.08 -7.82
C TRP A 73 -5.73 19.77 -8.52
N PRO A 74 -4.84 18.77 -8.44
CA PRO A 74 -5.19 17.42 -8.88
C PRO A 74 -6.35 16.90 -8.02
N PRO A 75 -7.24 16.06 -8.58
CA PRO A 75 -8.29 15.44 -7.79
C PRO A 75 -7.70 14.60 -6.66
N ASN A 76 -8.23 14.74 -5.45
CA ASN A 76 -7.85 13.90 -4.32
C ASN A 76 -8.34 12.47 -4.57
N ILE A 77 -7.44 11.51 -4.44
CA ILE A 77 -7.79 10.09 -4.50
C ILE A 77 -8.53 9.73 -3.22
N VAL A 78 -9.68 9.06 -3.35
CA VAL A 78 -10.46 8.57 -2.21
C VAL A 78 -10.77 7.09 -2.36
N PRO A 79 -10.84 6.32 -1.26
CA PRO A 79 -11.12 4.90 -1.32
C PRO A 79 -12.57 4.65 -1.74
N PRO A 80 -12.93 3.42 -2.15
CA PRO A 80 -14.31 3.04 -2.46
C PRO A 80 -15.27 3.33 -1.30
N LYS A 81 -16.52 3.66 -1.61
CA LYS A 81 -17.54 3.88 -0.59
C LYS A 81 -17.69 2.61 0.28
N GLY A 82 -17.61 2.79 1.59
CA GLY A 82 -17.71 1.68 2.54
C GLY A 82 -16.40 0.95 2.81
N ALA A 83 -15.28 1.41 2.27
CA ALA A 83 -13.96 0.88 2.61
C ALA A 83 -13.75 0.96 4.14
N PRO A 84 -13.26 -0.11 4.78
CA PRO A 84 -13.10 -0.17 6.23
C PRO A 84 -11.92 0.69 6.70
N ASN A 85 -12.01 1.21 7.93
CA ASN A 85 -10.84 1.74 8.60
C ASN A 85 -9.91 0.59 9.02
N ILE A 86 -8.60 0.83 8.93
CA ILE A 86 -7.57 -0.15 9.27
C ILE A 86 -6.76 0.40 10.44
N LEU A 87 -6.74 -0.34 11.54
CA LEU A 87 -5.94 -0.03 12.72
C LEU A 87 -4.98 -1.19 12.99
N LEU A 88 -3.68 -0.94 12.80
CA LEU A 88 -2.61 -1.87 13.15
C LEU A 88 -2.02 -1.46 14.51
N ILE A 89 -2.11 -2.33 15.50
CA ILE A 89 -1.50 -2.12 16.82
C ILE A 89 -0.41 -3.17 17.01
N MET A 90 0.81 -2.72 17.23
CA MET A 90 1.97 -3.57 17.49
C MET A 90 2.51 -3.26 18.90
N THR A 91 2.46 -4.25 19.77
CA THR A 91 3.10 -4.17 21.09
C THR A 91 4.61 -4.41 20.93
N ASP A 92 5.41 -3.85 21.85
CA ASP A 92 6.85 -3.99 21.83
C ASP A 92 7.30 -4.94 22.97
N ASP A 93 8.22 -5.84 22.66
CA ASP A 93 8.81 -6.83 23.58
C ASP A 93 7.77 -7.66 24.37
N GLN A 94 6.61 -7.91 23.75
CA GLN A 94 5.56 -8.73 24.36
C GLN A 94 5.63 -10.18 23.85
N GLY A 95 5.98 -11.09 24.74
CA GLY A 95 5.91 -12.53 24.46
C GLY A 95 4.47 -13.04 24.41
N TYR A 96 4.26 -14.15 23.72
CA TYR A 96 2.95 -14.77 23.51
C TYR A 96 2.18 -15.02 24.82
N GLY A 97 2.85 -15.56 25.84
CA GLY A 97 2.25 -15.92 27.12
C GLY A 97 2.13 -14.75 28.13
N ILE A 98 2.32 -13.52 27.72
CA ILE A 98 2.25 -12.35 28.63
C ILE A 98 0.82 -11.88 28.84
N SER A 99 0.05 -11.71 27.76
CA SER A 99 -1.32 -11.19 27.83
C SER A 99 -2.31 -12.24 28.33
N GLY A 100 -3.29 -11.83 29.12
CA GLY A 100 -4.37 -12.69 29.59
C GLY A 100 -5.17 -13.33 28.45
N THR A 101 -5.27 -12.67 27.31
CA THR A 101 -5.93 -13.16 26.09
C THR A 101 -5.34 -14.48 25.61
N PHE A 102 -4.07 -14.73 25.84
CA PHE A 102 -3.36 -15.99 25.51
C PHE A 102 -3.00 -16.82 26.72
N GLY A 103 -3.65 -16.59 27.87
CA GLY A 103 -3.43 -17.35 29.10
C GLY A 103 -2.34 -16.81 30.00
N GLY A 104 -1.81 -15.61 29.71
CA GLY A 104 -0.82 -14.92 30.54
C GLY A 104 -1.40 -14.31 31.81
N VAL A 105 -0.49 -13.79 32.66
CA VAL A 105 -0.85 -13.28 33.97
C VAL A 105 -1.29 -11.80 33.93
N ILE A 106 -1.07 -11.09 32.84
CA ILE A 106 -1.43 -9.68 32.72
C ILE A 106 -2.85 -9.55 32.14
N PRO A 107 -3.80 -8.95 32.87
CA PRO A 107 -5.13 -8.71 32.33
C PRO A 107 -5.10 -7.78 31.12
N THR A 108 -5.65 -8.24 29.98
CA THR A 108 -5.71 -7.49 28.74
C THR A 108 -7.15 -7.44 28.19
N PRO A 109 -8.08 -6.76 28.89
CA PRO A 109 -9.50 -6.82 28.59
C PRO A 109 -9.88 -6.29 27.20
N THR A 110 -9.12 -5.33 26.67
CA THR A 110 -9.34 -4.82 25.31
C THR A 110 -8.92 -5.83 24.25
N MET A 111 -7.79 -6.54 24.44
CA MET A 111 -7.39 -7.63 23.56
C MET A 111 -8.39 -8.78 23.62
N ASP A 112 -8.91 -9.11 24.81
CA ASP A 112 -9.96 -10.12 24.99
C ASP A 112 -11.23 -9.76 24.20
N ARG A 113 -11.62 -8.48 24.23
CA ARG A 113 -12.78 -7.99 23.47
C ARG A 113 -12.54 -8.13 21.97
N ILE A 114 -11.37 -7.75 21.46
CA ILE A 114 -11.01 -7.90 20.04
C ILE A 114 -10.98 -9.38 19.65
N ALA A 115 -10.38 -10.24 20.48
CA ALA A 115 -10.32 -11.68 20.23
C ALA A 115 -11.71 -12.33 20.18
N LYS A 116 -12.69 -11.83 20.94
CA LYS A 116 -14.09 -12.30 20.90
C LYS A 116 -14.83 -11.86 19.63
N MET A 117 -14.41 -10.78 19.00
CA MET A 117 -15.04 -10.24 17.79
C MET A 117 -14.37 -10.72 16.50
N GLY A 118 -13.18 -11.31 16.58
CA GLY A 118 -12.38 -11.66 15.44
C GLY A 118 -11.66 -12.99 15.57
N LEU A 119 -10.51 -13.10 14.92
CA LEU A 119 -9.67 -14.29 14.93
C LEU A 119 -8.52 -14.14 15.91
N ARG A 120 -8.13 -15.24 16.52
CA ARG A 120 -6.94 -15.35 17.36
C ARG A 120 -6.00 -16.39 16.77
N TYR A 121 -4.84 -15.93 16.33
CA TYR A 121 -3.81 -16.82 15.80
C TYR A 121 -2.95 -17.39 16.93
N THR A 122 -2.71 -18.69 16.92
CA THR A 122 -1.88 -19.40 17.90
C THR A 122 -0.50 -19.76 17.37
N GLU A 123 -0.31 -19.65 16.05
CA GLU A 123 0.96 -19.93 15.36
C GLU A 123 1.41 -18.72 14.54
N PHE A 124 1.41 -17.54 15.17
CA PHE A 124 1.94 -16.32 14.58
C PHE A 124 3.38 -16.12 15.06
N HIS A 125 4.32 -16.10 14.13
CA HIS A 125 5.74 -15.96 14.43
C HIS A 125 6.25 -14.59 14.00
N SER A 126 7.01 -13.92 14.86
CA SER A 126 7.78 -12.73 14.55
C SER A 126 9.27 -13.05 14.51
N THR A 127 10.10 -12.10 14.15
CA THR A 127 11.56 -12.21 14.34
C THR A 127 11.91 -12.01 15.82
N ALA A 128 13.16 -12.31 16.18
CA ALA A 128 13.65 -12.11 17.56
C ALA A 128 13.85 -10.63 17.95
N LEU A 129 13.81 -9.69 16.97
CA LEU A 129 14.14 -8.28 17.17
C LEU A 129 13.03 -7.36 16.64
N CYS A 130 12.94 -6.16 17.22
CA CYS A 130 11.88 -5.20 16.91
C CYS A 130 11.99 -4.64 15.48
N SER A 131 13.14 -4.09 15.05
CA SER A 131 13.27 -3.52 13.69
C SER A 131 12.97 -4.53 12.58
N PRO A 132 13.52 -5.75 12.59
CA PRO A 132 13.20 -6.77 11.61
C PRO A 132 11.71 -7.14 11.58
N SER A 133 11.07 -7.33 12.75
CA SER A 133 9.64 -7.63 12.82
C SER A 133 8.78 -6.49 12.28
N ARG A 134 9.17 -5.24 12.58
CA ARG A 134 8.47 -4.04 12.10
C ARG A 134 8.61 -3.89 10.59
N ALA A 135 9.81 -4.06 10.04
CA ALA A 135 10.05 -4.04 8.60
C ALA A 135 9.24 -5.13 7.89
N ALA A 136 9.21 -6.35 8.42
CA ALA A 136 8.43 -7.44 7.83
C ALA A 136 6.94 -7.15 7.81
N ILE A 137 6.37 -6.60 8.91
CA ILE A 137 4.93 -6.36 9.00
C ILE A 137 4.46 -5.21 8.11
N ILE A 138 5.26 -4.12 8.01
CA ILE A 138 4.87 -2.97 7.18
C ILE A 138 5.06 -3.19 5.69
N THR A 139 5.95 -4.12 5.29
CA THR A 139 6.23 -4.42 3.88
C THR A 139 5.56 -5.71 3.39
N GLY A 140 5.12 -6.58 4.32
CA GLY A 140 4.64 -7.92 3.97
C GLY A 140 5.73 -8.85 3.42
N ARG A 141 7.02 -8.52 3.59
CA ARG A 141 8.17 -9.25 3.04
C ARG A 141 9.07 -9.80 4.14
N ASN A 142 9.91 -10.77 3.77
CA ASN A 142 10.96 -11.23 4.67
C ASN A 142 11.89 -10.06 5.01
N HIS A 143 12.22 -9.92 6.29
CA HIS A 143 13.01 -8.79 6.79
C HIS A 143 14.41 -8.67 6.15
N HIS A 144 15.06 -9.79 5.79
CA HIS A 144 16.34 -9.76 5.05
C HIS A 144 16.17 -9.18 3.64
N SER A 145 15.02 -9.41 3.00
CA SER A 145 14.75 -8.88 1.65
C SER A 145 14.51 -7.38 1.64
N VAL A 146 14.30 -6.78 2.81
CA VAL A 146 14.03 -5.35 2.97
C VAL A 146 15.05 -4.64 3.86
N GLY A 147 16.29 -5.18 3.93
CA GLY A 147 17.41 -4.52 4.57
C GLY A 147 17.52 -4.73 6.09
N PHE A 148 16.60 -5.48 6.71
CA PHE A 148 16.53 -5.63 8.16
C PHE A 148 16.87 -7.04 8.64
N GLY A 149 17.96 -7.61 8.16
CA GLY A 149 18.52 -8.85 8.68
C GLY A 149 19.02 -8.76 10.13
N VAL A 150 19.18 -7.52 10.64
CA VAL A 150 19.61 -7.20 12.00
C VAL A 150 18.83 -5.97 12.49
N ILE A 151 18.92 -5.65 13.79
CA ILE A 151 18.35 -4.41 14.36
C ILE A 151 19.00 -3.17 13.74
N ALA A 152 18.24 -2.09 13.59
CA ALA A 152 18.68 -0.88 12.89
C ALA A 152 20.02 -0.32 13.38
N GLU A 153 20.26 -0.34 14.70
CA GLU A 153 21.47 0.18 15.35
C GLU A 153 22.72 -0.65 15.06
N GLN A 154 22.55 -1.87 14.53
CA GLN A 154 23.64 -2.78 14.15
C GLN A 154 23.73 -2.94 12.64
N ALA A 155 23.14 -2.02 11.89
CA ALA A 155 23.20 -2.02 10.43
C ALA A 155 24.65 -2.03 9.93
N THR A 156 24.86 -2.75 8.83
CA THR A 156 26.15 -2.91 8.16
C THR A 156 26.06 -2.45 6.72
N GLY A 157 27.17 -2.40 5.99
CA GLY A 157 27.17 -2.07 4.57
C GLY A 157 26.80 -3.24 3.64
N TYR A 158 26.32 -4.36 4.18
CA TYR A 158 25.99 -5.54 3.38
C TYR A 158 24.52 -5.55 2.96
N PRO A 159 24.20 -6.01 1.73
CA PRO A 159 22.83 -6.19 1.28
C PRO A 159 22.00 -7.02 2.25
N GLY A 160 20.81 -6.58 2.55
CA GLY A 160 19.91 -7.22 3.51
C GLY A 160 20.18 -6.89 4.98
N TYR A 161 21.22 -6.09 5.29
CA TYR A 161 21.63 -5.73 6.65
C TYR A 161 21.94 -4.23 6.80
N ASP A 162 21.51 -3.42 5.87
CA ASP A 162 21.81 -1.99 5.78
C ASP A 162 20.75 -1.07 6.43
N ALA A 163 19.69 -1.67 6.95
CA ALA A 163 18.55 -0.98 7.56
C ALA A 163 17.85 0.02 6.60
N ILE A 164 17.88 -0.26 5.30
CA ILE A 164 17.21 0.56 4.28
C ILE A 164 16.13 -0.26 3.61
N ILE A 165 14.89 0.22 3.70
CA ILE A 165 13.79 -0.31 2.88
C ILE A 165 13.89 0.35 1.50
N GLY A 166 14.30 -0.43 0.49
CA GLY A 166 14.47 0.05 -0.87
C GLY A 166 13.14 0.52 -1.49
N VAL A 167 13.22 1.45 -2.44
CA VAL A 167 12.06 2.03 -3.14
C VAL A 167 11.22 1.01 -3.93
N ASP A 168 11.74 -0.18 -4.16
CA ASP A 168 11.05 -1.32 -4.77
C ASP A 168 10.19 -2.12 -3.78
N ASN A 169 10.19 -1.72 -2.51
CA ASN A 169 9.45 -2.35 -1.43
C ASN A 169 8.45 -1.37 -0.81
N ALA A 170 7.26 -1.32 -1.40
CA ALA A 170 6.20 -0.48 -0.88
C ALA A 170 5.78 -0.92 0.53
N THR A 171 5.52 0.05 1.40
CA THR A 171 4.92 -0.20 2.71
C THR A 171 3.40 -0.28 2.60
N ILE A 172 2.76 -0.85 3.62
CA ILE A 172 1.29 -0.82 3.74
C ILE A 172 0.76 0.63 3.79
N GLY A 173 1.53 1.57 4.37
CA GLY A 173 1.21 3.00 4.39
C GLY A 173 1.13 3.58 2.98
N GLU A 174 2.17 3.36 2.16
CA GLU A 174 2.19 3.81 0.76
C GLU A 174 1.06 3.20 -0.05
N ILE A 175 0.86 1.87 0.05
CA ILE A 175 -0.21 1.17 -0.68
C ILE A 175 -1.58 1.73 -0.31
N LEU A 176 -1.86 1.94 0.98
CA LEU A 176 -3.14 2.49 1.43
C LEU A 176 -3.31 3.95 1.00
N LYS A 177 -2.26 4.77 1.10
CA LYS A 177 -2.27 6.17 0.67
C LYS A 177 -2.55 6.29 -0.82
N ASP A 178 -1.93 5.45 -1.65
CA ASP A 178 -2.18 5.40 -3.09
C ASP A 178 -3.61 4.94 -3.41
N ASN A 179 -4.24 4.21 -2.49
CA ASN A 179 -5.65 3.83 -2.57
C ASN A 179 -6.58 4.80 -1.83
N GLY A 180 -6.14 6.02 -1.56
CA GLY A 180 -6.96 7.12 -1.07
C GLY A 180 -7.21 7.15 0.43
N TYR A 181 -6.55 6.29 1.20
CA TYR A 181 -6.63 6.33 2.66
C TYR A 181 -5.78 7.47 3.21
N ALA A 182 -6.24 8.09 4.27
CA ALA A 182 -5.39 8.91 5.13
C ALA A 182 -4.61 7.97 6.05
N THR A 183 -3.28 8.06 6.01
CA THR A 183 -2.37 7.22 6.80
C THR A 183 -1.78 8.02 7.96
N SER A 184 -1.50 7.36 9.07
CA SER A 184 -0.89 7.98 10.25
C SER A 184 -0.05 6.96 11.03
N TRP A 185 1.03 7.40 11.61
CA TRP A 185 1.90 6.61 12.46
C TRP A 185 2.01 7.24 13.84
N PHE A 186 1.87 6.42 14.90
CA PHE A 186 2.01 6.84 16.28
C PHE A 186 2.95 5.89 17.02
N GLY A 187 3.90 6.43 17.74
CA GLY A 187 4.84 5.68 18.57
C GLY A 187 6.10 5.22 17.82
N LYS A 188 6.68 4.10 18.26
CA LYS A 188 7.97 3.59 17.78
C LYS A 188 7.93 3.14 16.32
N SER A 189 8.78 3.72 15.47
CA SER A 189 9.01 3.26 14.10
C SER A 189 10.09 2.17 14.05
N HIS A 190 11.31 2.51 14.45
CA HIS A 190 12.49 1.64 14.49
C HIS A 190 12.92 1.06 13.13
N ASN A 191 12.47 1.69 12.04
CA ASN A 191 12.88 1.34 10.67
C ASN A 191 13.59 2.49 9.95
N THR A 192 13.96 3.55 10.66
CA THR A 192 14.82 4.60 10.16
C THR A 192 16.28 4.24 10.51
N PRO A 193 17.22 4.25 9.55
CA PRO A 193 18.63 4.03 9.84
C PRO A 193 19.19 5.08 10.81
N ASP A 194 20.09 4.70 11.70
CA ASP A 194 20.68 5.60 12.72
C ASP A 194 21.27 6.87 12.15
N TYR A 195 21.95 6.78 11.02
CA TYR A 195 22.56 7.93 10.35
C TYR A 195 21.53 8.87 9.69
N GLN A 196 20.24 8.55 9.73
CA GLN A 196 19.12 9.37 9.22
C GLN A 196 18.21 9.91 10.34
N TYR A 197 18.57 9.78 11.60
CA TYR A 197 17.78 10.34 12.71
C TYR A 197 17.96 11.85 12.90
N SER A 198 18.77 12.51 12.08
CA SER A 198 18.92 13.95 12.12
C SER A 198 17.60 14.68 11.86
N THR A 199 17.33 15.74 12.63
CA THR A 199 16.17 16.63 12.39
C THR A 199 16.26 17.40 11.07
N ALA A 200 17.43 17.40 10.42
CA ALA A 200 17.63 17.94 9.09
C ALA A 200 17.33 16.92 7.96
N GLY A 201 16.97 15.70 8.31
CA GLY A 201 16.76 14.61 7.35
C GLY A 201 18.04 13.86 6.97
N PRO A 202 18.01 13.04 5.92
CA PRO A 202 16.88 12.86 4.99
C PRO A 202 15.69 12.13 5.62
N PHE A 203 14.48 12.38 5.12
CA PHE A 203 13.24 11.84 5.69
C PHE A 203 12.64 10.67 4.91
N GLY A 204 13.32 10.19 3.86
CA GLY A 204 12.81 9.14 2.98
C GLY A 204 12.58 7.80 3.70
N GLN A 205 13.37 7.48 4.73
CA GLN A 205 13.22 6.27 5.56
C GLN A 205 12.42 6.52 6.86
N TRP A 206 11.85 7.69 7.02
CA TRP A 206 10.95 7.99 8.12
C TRP A 206 9.52 7.57 7.78
N PRO A 207 8.65 7.34 8.77
CA PRO A 207 7.25 7.00 8.50
C PRO A 207 6.57 7.98 7.51
N THR A 208 6.87 9.27 7.60
CA THR A 208 6.35 10.30 6.69
C THR A 208 6.83 10.17 5.25
N GLY A 209 8.00 9.55 5.03
CA GLY A 209 8.54 9.28 3.68
C GLY A 209 8.10 7.92 3.13
N MET A 210 7.50 7.09 3.97
CA MET A 210 7.11 5.71 3.66
C MET A 210 5.59 5.54 3.68
N GLY A 211 4.82 6.64 3.46
CA GLY A 211 3.36 6.63 3.41
C GLY A 211 2.74 6.96 4.73
#